data_62a4691bf65c478229d4d13142d5eb18
#
_entry.id   62a4691bf65c478229d4d13142d5eb18
#
_cell.length_a   1.000
_cell.length_b   1.000
_cell.length_c   1.000
_cell.angle_alpha   90.00
_cell.angle_beta   90.00
_cell.angle_gamma   90.00
#
_symmetry.space_group_name_H-M   'P 1'
#
loop_
_entity.id
_entity.type
_entity.pdbx_description
1 polymer ?
#
loop_
_entity_poly.entity_id
_entity_poly.type
_entity_poly.pdbx_seq_one_letter_code
_entity_poly.pdbx_strand_id
1 'polypeptide(L)'
;MNYFYLCKVAIGCFLTILSLQVTKASEHNFQKNTQLSNQDCVSCHQQSHDNWQQSDHAKAMAIADKSSVLANFNNVDVKHYGQKARFFIKDNRYQVSIAYGDNLDSYPIKYTFGHYPLQQYLVETEKGRLQVLPFAWDAQPKKLGGQRWFHNYSHEEIRPEDRLHWRQPLQNWNGMCADCH
;
A
#
# COMPACT_ATOMS: atom_id res chain seq x y z
N MET A 1 -63.25 52.16 23.97
CA MET A 1 -62.38 52.03 22.77
C MET A 1 -61.00 51.64 23.24
N ASN A 2 -60.50 50.44 22.79
CA ASN A 2 -59.08 49.92 22.83
C ASN A 2 -58.56 49.12 24.02
N TYR A 3 -59.36 48.28 24.64
CA TYR A 3 -58.76 47.21 25.47
C TYR A 3 -58.48 45.90 24.65
N PHE A 4 -59.04 45.77 23.47
CA PHE A 4 -58.86 44.58 22.60
C PHE A 4 -57.54 44.56 21.80
N TYR A 5 -56.86 45.70 21.66
CA TYR A 5 -55.59 45.73 20.89
C TYR A 5 -54.38 45.37 21.75
N LEU A 6 -54.39 45.65 23.05
CA LEU A 6 -53.27 45.37 23.95
C LEU A 6 -53.15 43.87 24.25
N CYS A 7 -54.24 43.13 24.21
CA CYS A 7 -54.20 41.70 24.48
C CYS A 7 -53.62 40.86 23.28
N LYS A 8 -53.79 41.32 22.02
CA LYS A 8 -53.25 40.64 20.83
C LYS A 8 -51.74 40.85 20.65
N VAL A 9 -51.18 41.96 21.13
CA VAL A 9 -49.72 42.20 21.04
C VAL A 9 -48.97 41.39 22.11
N ALA A 10 -49.56 41.22 23.30
CA ALA A 10 -48.95 40.42 24.36
C ALA A 10 -48.89 38.90 24.06
N ILE A 11 -49.91 38.36 23.34
CA ILE A 11 -49.91 36.94 22.96
C ILE A 11 -48.96 36.69 21.78
N GLY A 12 -48.77 37.67 20.88
CA GLY A 12 -47.82 37.57 19.77
C GLY A 12 -46.36 37.53 20.23
N CYS A 13 -46.01 38.28 21.27
CA CYS A 13 -44.65 38.28 21.83
C CYS A 13 -44.31 37.01 22.64
N PHE A 14 -45.30 36.35 23.23
CA PHE A 14 -45.06 35.11 24.02
C PHE A 14 -44.86 33.91 23.13
N LEU A 15 -45.42 33.89 21.91
CA LEU A 15 -45.27 32.81 20.97
C LEU A 15 -43.93 32.87 20.18
N THR A 16 -43.30 34.04 20.10
CA THR A 16 -41.99 34.15 19.43
C THR A 16 -40.80 33.87 20.34
N ILE A 17 -40.97 33.85 21.66
CA ILE A 17 -39.89 33.51 22.61
C ILE A 17 -39.78 31.97 22.80
N LEU A 18 -40.80 31.20 22.45
CA LEU A 18 -40.81 29.75 22.65
C LEU A 18 -40.14 28.96 21.50
N SER A 19 -39.72 29.64 20.40
CA SER A 19 -39.11 29.00 19.24
C SER A 19 -37.58 29.08 19.19
N LEU A 20 -36.93 29.60 20.22
CA LEU A 20 -35.47 29.66 20.36
C LEU A 20 -34.93 28.64 21.38
N GLN A 21 -35.53 27.48 21.48
CA GLN A 21 -34.87 26.31 22.04
C GLN A 21 -33.92 25.77 20.97
N VAL A 22 -32.77 26.42 20.87
CA VAL A 22 -31.61 25.82 20.15
C VAL A 22 -31.36 24.47 20.81
N THR A 23 -31.75 23.42 20.12
CA THR A 23 -31.29 22.11 20.44
C THR A 23 -29.75 22.12 20.37
N LYS A 24 -29.09 22.20 21.52
CA LYS A 24 -27.68 21.83 21.60
C LYS A 24 -27.57 20.42 20.99
N ALA A 25 -27.12 20.38 19.77
CA ALA A 25 -26.66 19.15 19.18
C ALA A 25 -25.67 18.57 20.19
N SER A 26 -25.96 17.40 20.70
CA SER A 26 -25.02 16.62 21.48
C SER A 26 -23.76 16.54 20.63
N GLU A 27 -22.69 17.20 21.05
CA GLU A 27 -21.37 16.90 20.54
C GLU A 27 -21.17 15.43 20.83
N HIS A 28 -21.39 14.59 19.83
CA HIS A 28 -20.87 13.24 19.83
C HIS A 28 -19.37 13.41 20.01
N ASN A 29 -18.87 13.26 21.20
CA ASN A 29 -17.47 13.00 21.46
C ASN A 29 -17.13 11.79 20.58
N PHE A 30 -16.55 12.08 19.43
CA PHE A 30 -15.92 11.08 18.59
C PHE A 30 -14.77 10.56 19.45
N GLN A 31 -15.06 9.49 20.17
CA GLN A 31 -14.08 8.79 20.97
C GLN A 31 -12.95 8.49 20.01
N LYS A 32 -11.80 9.16 20.21
CA LYS A 32 -10.58 8.94 19.45
C LYS A 32 -10.36 7.44 19.48
N ASN A 33 -10.68 6.75 18.39
CA ASN A 33 -10.41 5.33 18.24
C ASN A 33 -8.91 5.19 18.48
N THR A 34 -8.55 4.77 19.67
CA THR A 34 -7.18 4.41 19.99
C THR A 34 -6.94 3.11 19.23
N GLN A 35 -6.43 3.24 18.02
CA GLN A 35 -6.03 2.09 17.23
C GLN A 35 -4.94 1.38 18.02
N LEU A 36 -5.24 0.16 18.47
CA LEU A 36 -4.28 -0.67 19.18
C LEU A 36 -3.07 -0.91 18.29
N SER A 37 -1.90 -0.68 18.82
CA SER A 37 -0.64 -1.00 18.17
C SER A 37 -0.17 -2.40 18.57
N ASN A 38 0.73 -2.98 17.82
CA ASN A 38 1.36 -4.25 18.21
C ASN A 38 2.04 -4.15 19.58
N GLN A 39 2.52 -2.97 19.98
CA GLN A 39 3.18 -2.71 21.26
C GLN A 39 2.23 -2.90 22.45
N ASP A 40 0.95 -2.62 22.28
CA ASP A 40 -0.05 -2.78 23.35
C ASP A 40 -0.26 -4.25 23.72
N CYS A 41 0.01 -5.16 22.79
CA CYS A 41 -0.14 -6.60 22.98
C CYS A 41 1.11 -7.27 23.55
N VAL A 42 2.29 -6.65 23.38
CA VAL A 42 3.60 -7.24 23.72
C VAL A 42 3.70 -7.58 25.21
N SER A 43 3.19 -6.72 26.10
CA SER A 43 3.29 -6.92 27.56
C SER A 43 2.70 -8.25 28.05
N CYS A 44 1.67 -8.77 27.37
CA CYS A 44 1.05 -10.05 27.69
C CYS A 44 1.47 -11.19 26.75
N HIS A 45 1.91 -10.87 25.54
CA HIS A 45 2.17 -11.83 24.46
C HIS A 45 3.61 -11.74 23.92
N GLN A 46 4.60 -11.46 24.78
CA GLN A 46 6.01 -11.25 24.39
C GLN A 46 6.55 -12.39 23.53
N GLN A 47 6.39 -13.64 23.95
CA GLN A 47 6.90 -14.80 23.21
C GLN A 47 6.29 -14.92 21.81
N SER A 48 4.98 -14.67 21.67
CA SER A 48 4.30 -14.71 20.37
C SER A 48 4.76 -13.59 19.47
N HIS A 49 4.98 -12.40 20.02
CA HIS A 49 5.50 -11.24 19.28
C HIS A 49 6.92 -11.50 18.78
N ASP A 50 7.82 -12.03 19.62
CA ASP A 50 9.20 -12.34 19.25
C ASP A 50 9.27 -13.41 18.15
N ASN A 51 8.45 -14.45 18.25
CA ASN A 51 8.34 -15.48 17.22
C ASN A 51 7.82 -14.90 15.89
N TRP A 52 6.82 -14.02 15.94
CA TRP A 52 6.29 -13.34 14.77
C TRP A 52 7.34 -12.44 14.11
N GLN A 53 8.08 -11.64 14.86
CA GLN A 53 9.12 -10.76 14.31
C GLN A 53 10.23 -11.52 13.57
N GLN A 54 10.52 -12.75 13.94
CA GLN A 54 11.51 -13.60 13.28
C GLN A 54 10.96 -14.32 12.05
N SER A 55 9.64 -14.36 11.89
CA SER A 55 8.97 -15.09 10.80
C SER A 55 9.16 -14.40 9.44
N ASP A 56 9.04 -15.17 8.36
CA ASP A 56 8.96 -14.63 7.00
C ASP A 56 7.71 -13.76 6.80
N HIS A 57 6.68 -14.00 7.59
CA HIS A 57 5.44 -13.21 7.56
C HIS A 57 5.67 -11.75 8.00
N ALA A 58 6.42 -11.54 9.08
CA ALA A 58 6.80 -10.19 9.52
C ALA A 58 7.70 -9.46 8.51
N LYS A 59 8.43 -10.20 7.70
CA LYS A 59 9.34 -9.69 6.66
C LYS A 59 8.68 -9.61 5.28
N ALA A 60 7.41 -10.01 5.18
CA ALA A 60 6.71 -10.12 3.90
C ALA A 60 6.55 -8.77 3.17
N MET A 61 6.60 -7.65 3.89
CA MET A 61 6.62 -6.32 3.30
C MET A 61 7.52 -5.38 4.12
N ALA A 62 8.50 -4.79 3.46
CA ALA A 62 9.42 -3.85 4.07
C ALA A 62 9.81 -2.72 3.10
N ILE A 63 10.27 -1.58 3.64
CA ILE A 63 10.93 -0.55 2.84
C ILE A 63 12.15 -1.19 2.18
N ALA A 64 12.34 -0.91 0.87
CA ALA A 64 13.45 -1.47 0.13
C ALA A 64 14.78 -0.82 0.53
N ASP A 65 15.54 -1.51 1.36
CA ASP A 65 16.85 -1.12 1.83
C ASP A 65 17.85 -2.30 1.84
N LYS A 66 19.05 -2.06 2.37
CA LYS A 66 20.11 -3.09 2.42
C LYS A 66 19.78 -4.29 3.31
N SER A 67 18.84 -4.14 4.26
CA SER A 67 18.44 -5.20 5.19
C SER A 67 17.32 -6.06 4.63
N SER A 68 16.49 -5.50 3.76
CA SER A 68 15.27 -6.13 3.23
C SER A 68 15.42 -6.71 1.82
N VAL A 69 16.28 -6.10 0.97
CA VAL A 69 16.45 -6.50 -0.43
C VAL A 69 17.40 -7.71 -0.52
N LEU A 70 16.88 -8.82 -1.05
CA LEU A 70 17.63 -10.06 -1.24
C LEU A 70 18.22 -10.19 -2.65
N ALA A 71 17.62 -9.53 -3.64
CA ALA A 71 18.02 -9.66 -5.03
C ALA A 71 19.32 -8.94 -5.37
N ASN A 72 19.93 -9.42 -6.44
CA ASN A 72 21.09 -8.76 -7.05
C ASN A 72 20.65 -7.56 -7.89
N PHE A 73 21.07 -6.35 -7.48
CA PHE A 73 20.87 -5.08 -8.17
C PHE A 73 22.17 -4.50 -8.78
N ASN A 74 23.19 -5.31 -9.00
CA ASN A 74 24.47 -4.86 -9.57
C ASN A 74 24.42 -4.76 -11.10
N ASN A 75 23.59 -3.84 -11.61
CA ASN A 75 23.41 -3.62 -13.06
C ASN A 75 23.00 -4.90 -13.81
N VAL A 76 21.99 -5.61 -13.29
CA VAL A 76 21.53 -6.87 -13.87
C VAL A 76 20.46 -6.59 -14.91
N ASP A 77 20.70 -7.05 -16.14
CA ASP A 77 19.73 -7.05 -17.23
C ASP A 77 18.97 -8.37 -17.28
N VAL A 78 17.64 -8.26 -17.38
CA VAL A 78 16.75 -9.41 -17.57
C VAL A 78 15.82 -9.15 -18.77
N LYS A 79 15.43 -10.25 -19.42
CA LYS A 79 14.52 -10.18 -20.58
C LYS A 79 13.51 -11.33 -20.50
N HIS A 80 12.30 -10.99 -20.93
CA HIS A 80 11.23 -11.97 -21.08
C HIS A 80 10.35 -11.55 -22.24
N TYR A 81 10.36 -12.31 -23.35
CA TYR A 81 9.78 -11.91 -24.64
C TYR A 81 10.23 -10.50 -25.03
N GLY A 82 9.28 -9.57 -25.33
CA GLY A 82 9.58 -8.18 -25.67
C GLY A 82 9.90 -7.27 -24.50
N GLN A 83 9.70 -7.73 -23.26
CA GLN A 83 9.95 -6.94 -22.06
C GLN A 83 11.40 -7.04 -21.61
N LYS A 84 12.00 -5.91 -21.24
CA LYS A 84 13.38 -5.82 -20.74
C LYS A 84 13.36 -5.04 -19.43
N ALA A 85 14.17 -5.45 -18.46
CA ALA A 85 14.38 -4.68 -17.24
C ALA A 85 15.86 -4.69 -16.86
N ARG A 86 16.34 -3.57 -16.30
CA ARG A 86 17.64 -3.43 -15.66
C ARG A 86 17.44 -3.07 -14.20
N PHE A 87 18.03 -3.86 -13.33
CA PHE A 87 18.05 -3.64 -11.88
C PHE A 87 19.41 -3.09 -11.47
N PHE A 88 19.42 -1.93 -10.81
CA PHE A 88 20.66 -1.23 -10.46
C PHE A 88 20.51 -0.40 -9.17
N ILE A 89 21.63 0.08 -8.64
CA ILE A 89 21.67 1.02 -7.52
C ILE A 89 22.15 2.37 -8.04
N LYS A 90 21.39 3.43 -7.74
CA LYS A 90 21.76 4.82 -8.02
C LYS A 90 21.44 5.67 -6.81
N ASP A 91 22.36 6.54 -6.44
CA ASP A 91 22.23 7.44 -5.27
C ASP A 91 21.79 6.69 -3.99
N ASN A 92 22.39 5.52 -3.75
CA ASN A 92 22.10 4.60 -2.65
C ASN A 92 20.63 4.11 -2.61
N ARG A 93 19.93 4.10 -3.74
CA ARG A 93 18.56 3.59 -3.88
C ARG A 93 18.51 2.48 -4.92
N TYR A 94 17.71 1.47 -4.63
CA TYR A 94 17.40 0.41 -5.59
C TYR A 94 16.49 0.96 -6.67
N GLN A 95 16.83 0.67 -7.93
CA GLN A 95 16.15 1.20 -9.11
C GLN A 95 15.85 0.08 -10.09
N VAL A 96 14.80 0.25 -10.86
CA VAL A 96 14.54 -0.54 -12.06
C VAL A 96 14.31 0.39 -13.24
N SER A 97 14.94 0.09 -14.37
CA SER A 97 14.52 0.61 -15.69
C SER A 97 13.81 -0.55 -16.39
N ILE A 98 12.58 -0.33 -16.84
CA ILE A 98 11.77 -1.35 -17.49
C ILE A 98 11.24 -0.85 -18.83
N ALA A 99 11.34 -1.67 -19.85
CA ALA A 99 10.94 -1.33 -21.21
C ALA A 99 10.08 -2.43 -21.84
N TYR A 100 9.14 -2.01 -22.68
CA TYR A 100 8.46 -2.84 -23.66
C TYR A 100 8.54 -2.12 -25.01
N GLY A 101 9.20 -2.72 -26.01
CA GLY A 101 9.54 -2.04 -27.25
C GLY A 101 10.45 -0.84 -27.00
N ASP A 102 10.08 0.33 -27.52
CA ASP A 102 10.85 1.59 -27.40
C ASP A 102 10.50 2.40 -26.16
N ASN A 103 9.45 2.04 -25.43
CA ASN A 103 9.04 2.72 -24.22
C ASN A 103 9.91 2.26 -23.04
N LEU A 104 10.65 3.19 -22.45
CA LEU A 104 11.52 2.96 -21.29
C LEU A 104 11.07 3.84 -20.12
N ASP A 105 10.71 3.19 -19.03
CA ASP A 105 10.39 3.84 -17.78
C ASP A 105 11.40 3.46 -16.69
N SER A 106 11.64 4.37 -15.74
CA SER A 106 12.53 4.11 -14.61
C SER A 106 11.87 4.47 -13.30
N TYR A 107 11.97 3.58 -12.30
CA TYR A 107 11.32 3.72 -11.02
C TYR A 107 12.27 3.38 -9.87
N PRO A 108 12.23 4.15 -8.76
CA PRO A 108 12.79 3.68 -7.51
C PRO A 108 11.96 2.52 -6.95
N ILE A 109 12.62 1.50 -6.45
CA ILE A 109 11.97 0.45 -5.68
C ILE A 109 11.58 1.03 -4.32
N LYS A 110 10.31 0.92 -3.97
CA LYS A 110 9.75 1.45 -2.70
C LYS A 110 9.74 0.39 -1.61
N TYR A 111 9.25 -0.81 -1.95
CA TYR A 111 9.07 -1.89 -0.99
C TYR A 111 9.52 -3.22 -1.58
N THR A 112 9.95 -4.10 -0.70
CA THR A 112 9.99 -5.54 -0.97
C THR A 112 8.60 -6.13 -0.67
N PHE A 113 8.23 -7.19 -1.39
CA PHE A 113 6.98 -7.93 -1.22
C PHE A 113 7.27 -9.42 -1.29
N GLY A 114 7.08 -10.10 -0.17
CA GLY A 114 7.60 -11.44 0.06
C GLY A 114 9.05 -11.41 0.58
N HIS A 115 9.48 -12.53 1.18
CA HIS A 115 10.82 -12.69 1.72
C HIS A 115 11.48 -13.97 1.22
N TYR A 116 10.91 -15.13 1.57
CA TYR A 116 11.44 -16.44 1.15
C TYR A 116 10.25 -17.37 0.81
N PRO A 117 10.37 -18.21 -0.22
CA PRO A 117 11.48 -18.38 -1.18
C PRO A 117 11.50 -17.38 -2.33
N LEU A 118 10.48 -16.51 -2.40
CA LEU A 118 10.25 -15.54 -3.46
C LEU A 118 10.22 -14.14 -2.89
N GLN A 119 10.89 -13.20 -3.55
CA GLN A 119 10.77 -11.78 -3.26
C GLN A 119 10.41 -11.00 -4.52
N GLN A 120 9.32 -10.24 -4.43
CA GLN A 120 8.86 -9.28 -5.43
C GLN A 120 9.16 -7.84 -5.00
N TYR A 121 8.95 -6.90 -5.87
CA TYR A 121 9.27 -5.50 -5.64
C TYR A 121 8.14 -4.61 -6.07
N LEU A 122 7.86 -3.57 -5.27
CA LEU A 122 6.84 -2.58 -5.54
C LEU A 122 7.48 -1.25 -5.96
N VAL A 123 6.92 -0.68 -7.00
CA VAL A 123 7.22 0.68 -7.46
C VAL A 123 5.98 1.56 -7.36
N GLU A 124 6.18 2.83 -7.05
CA GLU A 124 5.08 3.79 -7.04
C GLU A 124 4.88 4.35 -8.44
N THR A 125 3.65 4.34 -8.90
CA THR A 125 3.20 4.94 -10.15
C THR A 125 2.26 6.12 -9.87
N GLU A 126 1.47 6.55 -10.86
CA GLU A 126 0.61 7.72 -10.76
C GLU A 126 -0.41 7.58 -9.61
N LYS A 127 -0.67 8.68 -8.91
CA LYS A 127 -1.67 8.77 -7.82
C LYS A 127 -1.40 7.85 -6.62
N GLY A 128 -0.12 7.56 -6.34
CA GLY A 128 0.28 6.75 -5.20
C GLY A 128 -0.03 5.24 -5.33
N ARG A 129 -0.28 4.76 -6.56
CA ARG A 129 -0.46 3.33 -6.80
C ARG A 129 0.86 2.59 -6.68
N LEU A 130 0.87 1.56 -5.87
CA LEU A 130 1.98 0.63 -5.76
C LEU A 130 1.75 -0.55 -6.71
N GLN A 131 2.59 -0.69 -7.71
CA GLN A 131 2.51 -1.76 -8.70
C GLN A 131 3.58 -2.80 -8.43
N VAL A 132 3.16 -4.07 -8.48
CA VAL A 132 4.07 -5.22 -8.40
C VAL A 132 4.81 -5.34 -9.73
N LEU A 133 6.14 -5.40 -9.69
CA LEU A 133 6.95 -5.60 -10.87
C LEU A 133 6.73 -7.00 -11.49
N PRO A 134 6.87 -7.15 -12.80
CA PRO A 134 6.67 -8.44 -13.49
C PRO A 134 7.81 -9.43 -13.27
N PHE A 135 8.95 -8.95 -12.76
CA PHE A 135 10.11 -9.78 -12.42
C PHE A 135 10.23 -9.92 -10.92
N ALA A 136 10.51 -11.14 -10.47
CA ALA A 136 10.72 -11.49 -9.09
C ALA A 136 12.10 -12.14 -8.89
N TRP A 137 12.55 -12.18 -7.65
CA TRP A 137 13.79 -12.83 -7.25
C TRP A 137 13.52 -14.16 -6.58
N ASP A 138 14.12 -15.22 -7.10
CA ASP A 138 14.18 -16.52 -6.45
C ASP A 138 15.27 -16.49 -5.39
N ALA A 139 14.86 -16.42 -4.11
CA ALA A 139 15.77 -16.34 -2.99
C ALA A 139 16.33 -17.69 -2.53
N GLN A 140 15.91 -18.79 -3.16
CA GLN A 140 16.43 -20.11 -2.85
C GLN A 140 17.95 -20.21 -3.09
N PRO A 141 18.64 -21.13 -2.43
CA PRO A 141 20.07 -21.35 -2.67
C PRO A 141 20.37 -21.66 -4.14
N LYS A 142 21.50 -21.17 -4.65
CA LYS A 142 21.94 -21.39 -6.04
C LYS A 142 21.99 -22.89 -6.43
N LYS A 143 22.37 -23.75 -5.49
CA LYS A 143 22.39 -25.20 -5.68
C LYS A 143 21.02 -25.82 -5.98
N LEU A 144 19.93 -25.11 -5.63
CA LEU A 144 18.55 -25.49 -5.93
C LEU A 144 17.98 -24.75 -7.14
N GLY A 145 18.82 -24.03 -7.90
CA GLY A 145 18.42 -23.25 -9.06
C GLY A 145 17.97 -21.82 -8.76
N GLY A 146 18.02 -21.41 -7.50
CA GLY A 146 17.69 -20.05 -7.05
C GLY A 146 18.79 -19.00 -7.28
N GLN A 147 18.72 -17.87 -6.58
CA GLN A 147 19.59 -16.70 -6.71
C GLN A 147 19.57 -16.15 -8.13
N ARG A 148 18.35 -15.96 -8.67
CA ARG A 148 18.12 -15.46 -10.03
C ARG A 148 16.84 -14.64 -10.13
N TRP A 149 16.83 -13.72 -11.09
CA TRP A 149 15.61 -13.05 -11.54
C TRP A 149 14.82 -13.97 -12.47
N PHE A 150 13.50 -13.90 -12.39
CA PHE A 150 12.60 -14.59 -13.33
C PHE A 150 11.32 -13.77 -13.51
N HIS A 151 10.61 -14.01 -14.61
CA HIS A 151 9.33 -13.36 -14.88
C HIS A 151 8.18 -14.12 -14.23
N ASN A 152 7.21 -13.41 -13.62
CA ASN A 152 6.08 -14.02 -12.91
C ASN A 152 5.23 -14.93 -13.82
N TYR A 153 5.15 -14.59 -15.10
CA TYR A 153 4.46 -15.37 -16.14
C TYR A 153 5.51 -15.98 -17.10
N SER A 154 6.28 -16.94 -16.63
CA SER A 154 7.46 -17.46 -17.33
C SER A 154 7.18 -18.16 -18.67
N HIS A 155 5.93 -18.56 -18.93
CA HIS A 155 5.52 -19.32 -20.12
C HIS A 155 4.66 -18.50 -21.08
N GLU A 156 4.40 -17.23 -20.79
CA GLU A 156 3.49 -16.38 -21.55
C GLU A 156 4.14 -15.04 -21.90
N GLU A 157 3.84 -14.52 -23.08
CA GLU A 157 4.12 -13.11 -23.42
C GLU A 157 2.98 -12.25 -22.87
N ILE A 158 3.29 -11.35 -21.92
CA ILE A 158 2.32 -10.39 -21.37
C ILE A 158 2.58 -9.03 -22.02
N ARG A 159 1.66 -8.60 -22.88
CA ARG A 159 1.74 -7.32 -23.58
C ARG A 159 1.14 -6.17 -22.78
N PRO A 160 1.43 -4.89 -23.11
CA PRO A 160 0.94 -3.73 -22.35
C PRO A 160 -0.58 -3.64 -22.22
N GLU A 161 -1.34 -4.12 -23.22
CA GLU A 161 -2.80 -4.17 -23.26
C GLU A 161 -3.39 -5.34 -22.49
N ASP A 162 -2.59 -6.31 -22.13
CA ASP A 162 -3.04 -7.49 -21.38
C ASP A 162 -3.42 -7.10 -19.95
N ARG A 163 -4.54 -7.64 -19.47
CA ARG A 163 -5.01 -7.43 -18.09
C ARG A 163 -4.00 -7.89 -17.01
N LEU A 164 -3.11 -8.81 -17.34
CA LEU A 164 -2.04 -9.31 -16.46
C LEU A 164 -0.77 -8.47 -16.53
N HIS A 165 -0.71 -7.46 -17.42
CA HIS A 165 0.44 -6.59 -17.50
C HIS A 165 0.66 -5.85 -16.17
N TRP A 166 1.91 -5.68 -15.78
CA TRP A 166 2.28 -5.16 -14.45
C TRP A 166 1.73 -3.75 -14.15
N ARG A 167 1.39 -2.94 -15.14
CA ARG A 167 0.75 -1.62 -14.97
C ARG A 167 -0.77 -1.69 -14.89
N GLN A 168 -1.38 -2.85 -15.05
CA GLN A 168 -2.83 -3.03 -15.02
C GLN A 168 -3.35 -3.20 -13.58
N PRO A 169 -4.64 -2.99 -13.33
CA PRO A 169 -5.23 -3.02 -12.00
C PRO A 169 -4.99 -4.30 -11.20
N LEU A 170 -4.88 -5.47 -11.87
CA LEU A 170 -4.66 -6.75 -11.20
C LEU A 170 -3.28 -6.87 -10.51
N GLN A 171 -2.32 -6.02 -10.90
CA GLN A 171 -0.98 -5.97 -10.28
C GLN A 171 -0.85 -4.79 -9.31
N ASN A 172 -1.96 -4.11 -9.00
CA ASN A 172 -1.99 -3.01 -8.05
C ASN A 172 -2.08 -3.53 -6.62
N TRP A 173 -1.03 -3.29 -5.83
CA TRP A 173 -0.96 -3.75 -4.44
C TRP A 173 -2.05 -3.13 -3.58
N ASN A 174 -2.33 -1.81 -3.73
CA ASN A 174 -3.29 -1.09 -2.90
C ASN A 174 -4.72 -1.67 -2.99
N GLY A 175 -5.12 -2.19 -4.15
CA GLY A 175 -6.47 -2.68 -4.37
C GLY A 175 -6.62 -4.20 -4.40
N MET A 176 -5.50 -4.93 -4.54
CA MET A 176 -5.55 -6.39 -4.73
C MET A 176 -4.88 -7.18 -3.60
N CYS A 177 -3.94 -6.57 -2.87
CA CYS A 177 -3.10 -7.29 -1.93
C CYS A 177 -3.14 -6.70 -0.50
N ALA A 178 -3.38 -5.37 -0.37
CA ALA A 178 -3.26 -4.64 0.89
C ALA A 178 -4.24 -5.08 1.99
N ASP A 179 -5.38 -5.68 1.63
CA ASP A 179 -6.36 -6.14 2.62
C ASP A 179 -5.88 -7.39 3.39
N CYS A 180 -4.89 -8.11 2.83
CA CYS A 180 -4.34 -9.33 3.45
C CYS A 180 -2.87 -9.19 3.86
N HIS A 181 -2.15 -8.23 3.29
CA HIS A 181 -0.73 -7.95 3.49
C HIS A 181 -0.56 -6.50 3.99
#